data_f26301b9c8d56d4525e8ef84a0eb0b54
#
_entry.id   f26301b9c8d56d4525e8ef84a0eb0b54
#
_cell.length_a   1.000
_cell.length_b   1.000
_cell.length_c   1.000
_cell.angle_alpha   90.00
_cell.angle_beta   90.00
_cell.angle_gamma   90.00
#
_symmetry.space_group_name_H-M   'P 1'
#
loop_
_entity.id
_entity.type
_entity.pdbx_description
1 polymer ?
#
loop_
_entity_poly.entity_id
_entity_poly.type
_entity_poly.pdbx_seq_one_letter_code
_entity_poly.pdbx_strand_id
1 'polypeptide(L)'
;MDALSMTALADAQLNAARGARVGRAAHTVYGGQDCALRQTLLALAEGQRLDEHENPGEATLFVLDGRVQLGTSTGPVEGGTGDFIVIPEERHHLVALEDSVVLLTVVAKG
;
A
#
# COMPACT_ATOMS: atom_id res chain seq x y z
N MET A 1 -19.81 -15.21 6.35
CA MET A 1 -18.65 -14.42 5.90
C MET A 1 -18.99 -13.71 4.60
N ASP A 2 -18.75 -12.43 4.54
CA ASP A 2 -19.11 -11.62 3.38
C ASP A 2 -17.90 -11.37 2.49
N ALA A 3 -18.15 -11.20 1.21
CA ALA A 3 -17.12 -10.77 0.28
C ALA A 3 -17.01 -9.25 0.31
N LEU A 4 -15.80 -8.74 0.32
CA LEU A 4 -15.54 -7.31 0.26
C LEU A 4 -15.29 -6.90 -1.19
N SER A 5 -15.88 -5.78 -1.60
CA SER A 5 -15.60 -5.22 -2.91
C SER A 5 -14.33 -4.35 -2.80
N MET A 6 -13.22 -4.86 -3.31
CA MET A 6 -11.97 -4.11 -3.31
C MET A 6 -12.06 -2.88 -4.21
N THR A 7 -12.83 -2.97 -5.30
CA THR A 7 -13.05 -1.83 -6.18
C THR A 7 -13.77 -0.70 -5.45
N ALA A 8 -14.83 -1.02 -4.71
CA ALA A 8 -15.57 -0.01 -3.95
C ALA A 8 -14.72 0.59 -2.84
N LEU A 9 -13.96 -0.24 -2.12
CA LEU A 9 -13.07 0.22 -1.06
C LEU A 9 -11.97 1.12 -1.63
N ALA A 10 -11.40 0.75 -2.77
CA ALA A 10 -10.36 1.54 -3.43
C ALA A 10 -10.89 2.94 -3.79
N ASP A 11 -12.07 3.01 -4.38
CA ASP A 11 -12.70 4.30 -4.74
C ASP A 11 -12.94 5.16 -3.49
N ALA A 12 -13.47 4.56 -2.43
CA ALA A 12 -13.75 5.27 -1.19
C ALA A 12 -12.46 5.82 -0.56
N GLN A 13 -11.42 5.01 -0.51
CA GLN A 13 -10.14 5.43 0.08
C GLN A 13 -9.45 6.49 -0.76
N LEU A 14 -9.51 6.39 -2.08
CA LEU A 14 -8.91 7.40 -2.96
C LEU A 14 -9.61 8.74 -2.81
N ASN A 15 -10.94 8.73 -2.73
CA ASN A 15 -11.71 9.96 -2.46
C ASN A 15 -11.32 10.56 -1.10
N ALA A 16 -11.16 9.72 -0.08
CA ALA A 16 -10.74 10.16 1.25
C ALA A 16 -9.33 10.78 1.22
N ALA A 17 -8.40 10.16 0.48
CA ALA A 17 -7.03 10.66 0.35
C ALA A 17 -7.01 12.02 -0.37
N ARG A 18 -7.80 12.18 -1.42
CA ARG A 18 -7.90 13.44 -2.16
C ARG A 18 -8.43 14.58 -1.29
N GLY A 19 -9.35 14.26 -0.38
CA GLY A 19 -9.93 15.26 0.52
C GLY A 19 -9.14 15.47 1.80
N ALA A 20 -8.16 14.64 2.08
CA ALA A 20 -7.38 14.75 3.31
C ALA A 20 -6.23 15.74 3.14
N ARG A 21 -5.94 16.48 4.23
CA ARG A 21 -4.82 17.43 4.23
C ARG A 21 -3.50 16.74 3.90
N VAL A 22 -3.31 15.53 4.42
CA VAL A 22 -2.07 14.77 4.20
C VAL A 22 -2.05 14.00 2.89
N GLY A 23 -3.14 13.99 2.13
CA GLY A 23 -3.21 13.30 0.83
C GLY A 23 -3.11 11.79 0.92
N ARG A 24 -3.46 11.21 2.06
CA ARG A 24 -3.36 9.75 2.29
C ARG A 24 -4.57 9.26 3.06
N ALA A 25 -4.94 8.01 2.81
CA ALA A 25 -5.97 7.32 3.58
C ALA A 25 -5.59 5.83 3.66
N ALA A 26 -6.01 5.18 4.71
CA ALA A 26 -5.73 3.76 4.92
C ALA A 26 -6.96 3.06 5.48
N HIS A 27 -7.15 1.81 5.09
CA HIS A 27 -8.23 0.98 5.57
C HIS A 27 -7.74 -0.44 5.77
N THR A 28 -7.86 -0.96 6.99
CA THR A 28 -7.47 -2.34 7.27
C THR A 28 -8.52 -3.27 6.67
N VAL A 29 -8.11 -4.09 5.73
CA VAL A 29 -8.98 -5.07 5.08
C VAL A 29 -9.06 -6.33 5.92
N TYR A 30 -7.93 -6.78 6.45
CA TYR A 30 -7.84 -7.96 7.28
C TYR A 30 -6.70 -7.83 8.27
N GLY A 31 -6.90 -8.36 9.47
CA GLY A 31 -5.85 -8.51 10.47
C GLY A 31 -6.02 -7.56 11.66
N GLY A 32 -5.33 -7.90 12.71
CA GLY A 32 -5.28 -7.15 13.96
C GLY A 32 -4.11 -7.65 14.77
N GLN A 33 -4.06 -7.34 16.07
CA GLN A 33 -2.92 -7.71 16.92
C GLN A 33 -2.70 -9.23 16.98
N ASP A 34 -3.78 -10.01 16.90
CA ASP A 34 -3.71 -11.46 17.02
C ASP A 34 -3.50 -12.18 15.69
N CYS A 35 -3.39 -11.42 14.60
CA CYS A 35 -3.24 -11.98 13.27
C CYS A 35 -1.81 -11.82 12.77
N ALA A 36 -1.23 -12.91 12.25
CA ALA A 36 0.06 -12.83 11.56
C ALA A 36 -0.10 -12.14 10.22
N LEU A 37 -1.15 -12.49 9.48
CA LEU A 37 -1.46 -11.87 8.19
C LEU A 37 -2.17 -10.54 8.42
N ARG A 38 -1.67 -9.49 7.77
CA ARG A 38 -2.26 -8.15 7.84
C ARG A 38 -2.32 -7.56 6.45
N GLN A 39 -3.50 -7.06 6.09
CA GLN A 39 -3.71 -6.46 4.78
C GLN A 39 -4.36 -5.09 4.93
N THR A 40 -3.70 -4.09 4.37
CA THR A 40 -4.13 -2.69 4.46
C THR A 40 -4.24 -2.11 3.06
N LEU A 41 -5.37 -1.48 2.80
CA LEU A 41 -5.56 -0.73 1.57
C LEU A 41 -5.08 0.69 1.82
N LEU A 42 -4.12 1.15 1.01
CA LEU A 42 -3.54 2.48 1.13
C LEU A 42 -3.87 3.29 -0.11
N ALA A 43 -4.39 4.49 0.08
CA ALA A 43 -4.61 5.44 -1.01
C ALA A 43 -3.70 6.63 -0.83
N LEU A 44 -3.03 7.03 -1.91
CA LEU A 44 -2.08 8.12 -1.93
C LEU A 44 -2.40 9.05 -3.09
N ALA A 45 -2.59 10.32 -2.81
CA ALA A 45 -2.71 11.31 -3.87
C ALA A 45 -1.35 11.49 -4.56
N GLU A 46 -1.36 11.92 -5.82
CA GLU A 46 -0.14 12.13 -6.60
C GLU A 46 0.91 12.94 -5.81
N GLY A 47 2.14 12.48 -5.81
CA GLY A 47 3.25 13.14 -5.13
C GLY A 47 3.41 12.80 -3.66
N GLN A 48 2.43 12.15 -3.06
CA GLN A 48 2.53 11.75 -1.66
C GLN A 48 3.43 10.53 -1.51
N ARG A 49 4.08 10.44 -0.34
CA ARG A 49 4.98 9.32 -0.08
C ARG A 49 4.80 8.79 1.33
N LEU A 50 5.10 7.51 1.48
CA LEU A 50 5.30 6.89 2.78
C LEU A 50 6.81 6.84 3.00
N ASP A 51 7.24 7.44 4.10
CA ASP A 51 8.67 7.56 4.39
C ASP A 51 9.32 6.20 4.65
N GLU A 52 10.64 6.20 4.65
CA GLU A 52 11.42 5.00 4.86
C GLU A 52 11.05 4.30 6.16
N HIS A 53 10.84 3.01 6.06
CA HIS A 53 10.62 2.15 7.21
C HIS A 53 11.15 0.75 6.88
N GLU A 54 11.38 -0.03 7.93
CA GLU A 54 11.84 -1.40 7.75
C GLU A 54 10.64 -2.34 7.65
N ASN A 55 10.81 -3.38 6.84
CA ASN A 55 9.83 -4.44 6.73
C ASN A 55 10.04 -5.41 7.88
N PRO A 56 9.07 -5.57 8.79
CA PRO A 56 9.23 -6.44 9.96
C PRO A 56 9.16 -7.93 9.64
N GLY A 57 8.86 -8.29 8.40
CA GLY A 57 8.75 -9.67 7.97
C GLY A 57 8.59 -9.73 6.47
N GLU A 58 7.73 -10.62 6.01
CA GLU A 58 7.41 -10.70 4.59
C GLU A 58 6.34 -9.67 4.24
N ALA A 59 6.50 -9.01 3.09
CA ALA A 59 5.52 -8.05 2.63
C ALA A 59 5.45 -8.01 1.11
N THR A 60 4.25 -7.79 0.60
CA THR A 60 3.99 -7.62 -0.82
C THR A 60 3.09 -6.42 -1.04
N LEU A 61 3.13 -5.89 -2.23
CA LEU A 61 2.33 -4.75 -2.65
C LEU A 61 1.63 -5.09 -3.96
N PHE A 62 0.33 -4.87 -4.00
CA PHE A 62 -0.43 -5.02 -5.24
C PHE A 62 -1.05 -3.67 -5.60
N VAL A 63 -0.81 -3.19 -6.82
CA VAL A 63 -1.34 -1.91 -7.28
C VAL A 63 -2.73 -2.12 -7.86
N LEU A 64 -3.76 -1.62 -7.16
CA LEU A 64 -5.13 -1.70 -7.64
C LEU A 64 -5.42 -0.64 -8.69
N ASP A 65 -4.85 0.55 -8.50
CA ASP A 65 -5.07 1.68 -9.39
C ASP A 65 -3.90 2.65 -9.27
N GLY A 66 -3.50 3.22 -10.40
CA GLY A 66 -2.48 4.25 -10.44
C GLY A 66 -1.09 3.74 -10.77
N ARG A 67 -0.09 4.45 -10.27
CA ARG A 67 1.32 4.13 -10.50
C ARG A 67 2.15 4.59 -9.31
N VAL A 68 2.96 3.68 -8.80
CA VAL A 68 3.80 3.93 -7.63
C VAL A 68 5.25 3.55 -7.91
N GLN A 69 6.14 4.10 -7.10
CA GLN A 69 7.56 3.76 -7.14
C GLN A 69 8.00 3.36 -5.74
N LEU A 70 8.54 2.15 -5.63
CA LEU A 70 9.13 1.65 -4.39
C LEU A 70 10.62 1.92 -4.44
N GLY A 71 11.13 2.71 -3.51
CA GLY A 71 12.57 3.00 -3.39
C GLY A 71 13.23 2.00 -2.47
N THR A 72 14.30 1.38 -2.94
CA THR A 72 15.08 0.38 -2.19
C THR A 72 16.56 0.67 -2.34
N SER A 73 17.39 -0.04 -1.57
CA SER A 73 18.86 0.13 -1.64
C SER A 73 19.44 -0.26 -3.00
N THR A 74 18.74 -1.14 -3.73
CA THR A 74 19.20 -1.60 -5.05
C THR A 74 18.60 -0.78 -6.19
N GLY A 75 17.86 0.26 -5.88
CA GLY A 75 17.25 1.14 -6.86
C GLY A 75 15.73 1.10 -6.82
N PRO A 76 15.07 1.98 -7.59
CA PRO A 76 13.62 2.05 -7.59
C PRO A 76 12.97 0.92 -8.39
N VAL A 77 11.79 0.50 -7.93
CA VAL A 77 10.91 -0.43 -8.64
C VAL A 77 9.60 0.30 -8.88
N GLU A 78 9.17 0.40 -10.12
CA GLU A 78 7.93 1.08 -10.48
C GLU A 78 6.86 0.06 -10.85
N GLY A 79 5.63 0.29 -10.39
CA GLY A 79 4.48 -0.56 -10.72
C GLY A 79 3.24 0.26 -11.01
N GLY A 80 2.48 -0.17 -12.02
CA GLY A 80 1.20 0.41 -12.38
C GLY A 80 0.05 -0.53 -12.06
N THR A 81 -1.17 -0.11 -12.39
CA THR A 81 -2.39 -0.87 -12.14
C THR A 81 -2.24 -2.32 -12.54
N GLY A 82 -2.52 -3.23 -11.61
CA GLY A 82 -2.42 -4.67 -11.81
C GLY A 82 -1.05 -5.28 -11.53
N ASP A 83 -0.04 -4.47 -11.19
CA ASP A 83 1.30 -4.97 -10.91
C ASP A 83 1.44 -5.42 -9.46
N PHE A 84 2.29 -6.42 -9.27
CA PHE A 84 2.59 -7.02 -7.98
C PHE A 84 4.08 -6.84 -7.68
N ILE A 85 4.39 -6.36 -6.48
CA ILE A 85 5.77 -6.10 -6.07
C ILE A 85 6.05 -6.81 -4.76
N VAL A 86 7.14 -7.58 -4.69
CA VAL A 86 7.63 -8.13 -3.43
C VAL A 86 8.49 -7.07 -2.77
N ILE A 87 8.15 -6.70 -1.53
CA ILE A 87 8.88 -5.68 -0.79
C ILE A 87 10.07 -6.36 -0.09
N PRO A 88 11.31 -5.91 -0.34
CA PRO A 88 12.47 -6.53 0.28
C PRO A 88 12.51 -6.24 1.79
N GLU A 89 13.18 -7.14 2.53
CA GLU A 89 13.38 -6.97 3.99
C GLU A 89 14.51 -5.96 4.24
N GLU A 90 14.28 -4.71 3.87
CA GLU A 90 15.22 -3.61 4.07
C GLU A 90 14.45 -2.30 4.17
N ARG A 91 15.13 -1.24 4.48
CA ARG A 91 14.49 0.09 4.50
C ARG A 91 14.04 0.44 3.09
N HIS A 92 12.82 0.93 2.99
CA HIS A 92 12.20 1.29 1.72
C HIS A 92 11.21 2.43 1.91
N HIS A 93 10.86 3.07 0.82
CA HIS A 93 9.82 4.09 0.81
C HIS A 93 8.93 3.91 -0.42
N LEU A 94 7.75 4.49 -0.38
CA LEU A 94 6.78 4.41 -1.46
C LEU A 94 6.36 5.81 -1.87
N VAL A 95 6.36 6.08 -3.18
CA VAL A 95 5.91 7.35 -3.74
C VAL A 95 4.80 7.10 -4.74
N ALA A 96 3.73 7.89 -4.67
CA ALA A 96 2.66 7.84 -5.66
C ALA A 96 3.05 8.75 -6.83
N LEU A 97 3.24 8.17 -8.01
CA LEU A 97 3.56 8.93 -9.22
C LEU A 97 2.30 9.53 -9.84
N GLU A 98 1.16 8.97 -9.50
CA GLU A 98 -0.17 9.52 -9.79
C GLU A 98 -1.09 9.08 -8.64
N ASP A 99 -2.33 9.54 -8.59
CA ASP A 99 -3.29 9.10 -7.58
C ASP A 99 -3.36 7.58 -7.61
N SER A 100 -3.10 6.92 -6.48
CA SER A 100 -2.91 5.47 -6.46
C SER A 100 -3.57 4.81 -5.26
N VAL A 101 -3.95 3.55 -5.46
CA VAL A 101 -4.43 2.68 -4.39
C VAL A 101 -3.65 1.38 -4.47
N VAL A 102 -3.09 0.97 -3.36
CA VAL A 102 -2.31 -0.27 -3.26
C VAL A 102 -2.80 -1.12 -2.10
N LEU A 103 -2.67 -2.43 -2.25
CA LEU A 103 -2.93 -3.37 -1.16
C LEU A 103 -1.58 -3.82 -0.61
N LEU A 104 -1.31 -3.45 0.63
CA LEU A 104 -0.12 -3.88 1.35
C LEU A 104 -0.46 -5.14 2.15
N THR A 105 0.27 -6.21 1.89
CA THR A 105 0.13 -7.46 2.63
C THR A 105 1.41 -7.70 3.42
N VAL A 106 1.27 -7.91 4.72
CA VAL A 106 2.40 -8.13 5.63
C VAL A 106 2.13 -9.37 6.46
N VAL A 107 3.17 -10.20 6.61
CA VAL A 107 3.14 -11.30 7.58
C VAL A 107 4.13 -10.92 8.68
N ALA A 108 3.59 -10.60 9.85
CA ALA A 108 4.41 -10.21 10.98
C ALA A 108 5.13 -11.43 11.54
N LYS A 109 6.43 -11.31 11.77
CA LYS A 109 7.19 -12.34 12.47
C LYS A 109 6.89 -12.21 13.95
N GLY A 110 6.40 -13.31 14.53
CA GLY A 110 5.99 -13.36 15.92
C GLY A 110 7.11 -13.26 16.92
#